data_1824188f0417d08e729cb739bf5db407
#
_entry.id   1824188f0417d08e729cb739bf5db407
#
_cell.length_a   1.000
_cell.length_b   1.000
_cell.length_c   1.000
_cell.angle_alpha   90.00
_cell.angle_beta   90.00
_cell.angle_gamma   90.00
#
_symmetry.space_group_name_H-M   'P 1'
#
loop_
_entity.id
_entity.type
_entity.pdbx_description
1 polymer ?
#
loop_
_entity_poly.entity_id
_entity_poly.type
_entity_poly.pdbx_seq_one_letter_code
_entity_poly.pdbx_strand_id
1 'polypeptide(L)'
;MSLKIEIARQFGTPAIVIDLDVVERNIARVQAQLDGAGVLNRPHIKTHKSPELAKVQRAAGARGITCQKLGEAEIFVDAGFDDILISYNVFGEEKEARMAALLRRNPVELTVAADNPVTGPLTGASPLIA
;
A
#
# COMPACT_ATOMS: atom_id res chain seq x y z
N MET A 1 -8.45 -13.21 -34.55
CA MET A 1 -9.46 -12.49 -33.71
C MET A 1 -8.70 -11.55 -32.78
N SER A 2 -9.16 -10.33 -32.55
CA SER A 2 -8.43 -9.39 -31.69
C SER A 2 -8.54 -9.84 -30.24
N LEU A 3 -7.44 -9.74 -29.46
CA LEU A 3 -7.38 -10.01 -28.03
C LEU A 3 -8.48 -9.29 -27.24
N LYS A 4 -8.82 -8.06 -27.63
CA LYS A 4 -9.93 -7.29 -27.03
C LYS A 4 -11.29 -8.00 -27.15
N ILE A 5 -11.57 -8.62 -28.29
CA ILE A 5 -12.83 -9.34 -28.52
C ILE A 5 -12.87 -10.61 -27.67
N GLU A 6 -11.76 -11.29 -27.57
CA GLU A 6 -11.62 -12.51 -26.77
C GLU A 6 -11.86 -12.23 -25.28
N ILE A 7 -11.18 -11.20 -24.74
CA ILE A 7 -11.36 -10.75 -23.37
C ILE A 7 -12.81 -10.34 -23.09
N ALA A 8 -13.43 -9.55 -23.99
CA ALA A 8 -14.82 -9.12 -23.83
C ALA A 8 -15.80 -10.30 -23.83
N ARG A 9 -15.53 -11.35 -24.60
CA ARG A 9 -16.35 -12.57 -24.61
C ARG A 9 -16.19 -13.39 -23.34
N GLN A 10 -14.97 -13.49 -22.82
CA GLN A 10 -14.65 -14.33 -21.67
C GLN A 10 -15.02 -13.68 -20.33
N PHE A 11 -14.82 -12.38 -20.20
CA PHE A 11 -14.91 -11.65 -18.93
C PHE A 11 -16.00 -10.57 -18.91
N GLY A 12 -16.65 -10.29 -20.03
CA GLY A 12 -17.62 -9.21 -20.17
C GLY A 12 -16.97 -7.83 -20.35
N THR A 13 -17.80 -6.79 -20.30
CA THR A 13 -17.36 -5.39 -20.38
C THR A 13 -18.13 -4.54 -19.36
N PRO A 14 -17.46 -3.55 -18.69
CA PRO A 14 -16.04 -3.22 -18.80
C PRO A 14 -15.14 -4.25 -18.09
N ALA A 15 -13.94 -4.51 -18.63
CA ALA A 15 -12.92 -5.35 -18.00
C ALA A 15 -11.60 -4.57 -17.88
N ILE A 16 -10.96 -4.69 -16.71
CA ILE A 16 -9.62 -4.17 -16.49
C ILE A 16 -8.62 -5.26 -16.89
N VAL A 17 -7.70 -4.92 -17.78
CA VAL A 17 -6.66 -5.82 -18.25
C VAL A 17 -5.31 -5.27 -17.86
N ILE A 18 -4.47 -6.09 -17.25
CA ILE A 18 -3.12 -5.75 -16.83
C ILE A 18 -2.13 -6.60 -17.62
N ASP A 19 -1.22 -5.93 -18.33
CA ASP A 19 -0.07 -6.57 -18.98
C ASP A 19 1.04 -6.73 -17.93
N LEU A 20 1.25 -7.96 -17.47
CA LEU A 20 2.22 -8.25 -16.42
C LEU A 20 3.65 -8.01 -16.86
N ASP A 21 4.01 -8.27 -18.13
CA ASP A 21 5.35 -8.00 -18.63
C ASP A 21 5.68 -6.51 -18.60
N VAL A 22 4.69 -5.66 -18.90
CA VAL A 22 4.84 -4.21 -18.78
C VAL A 22 4.97 -3.78 -17.32
N VAL A 23 4.18 -4.35 -16.44
CA VAL A 23 4.23 -4.08 -14.99
C VAL A 23 5.61 -4.43 -14.43
N GLU A 24 6.10 -5.62 -14.69
CA GLU A 24 7.39 -6.09 -14.17
C GLU A 24 8.56 -5.24 -14.68
N ARG A 25 8.58 -4.92 -15.97
CA ARG A 25 9.61 -4.03 -16.54
C ARG A 25 9.58 -2.64 -15.90
N ASN A 26 8.40 -2.08 -15.66
CA ASN A 26 8.26 -0.77 -15.03
C ASN A 26 8.71 -0.79 -13.57
N ILE A 27 8.33 -1.81 -12.82
CA ILE A 27 8.74 -1.99 -11.42
C ILE A 27 10.26 -2.12 -11.34
N ALA A 28 10.86 -3.00 -12.13
CA ALA A 28 12.31 -3.21 -12.16
C ALA A 28 13.07 -1.92 -12.51
N ARG A 29 12.58 -1.16 -13.50
CA ARG A 29 13.21 0.10 -13.90
C ARG A 29 13.18 1.14 -12.78
N VAL A 30 12.04 1.31 -12.11
CA VAL A 30 11.91 2.29 -11.01
C VAL A 30 12.75 1.85 -9.81
N GLN A 31 12.73 0.57 -9.47
CA GLN A 31 13.52 0.04 -8.35
C GLN A 31 15.01 0.25 -8.59
N ALA A 32 15.52 -0.09 -9.79
CA ALA A 32 16.94 0.10 -10.12
C ALA A 32 17.38 1.59 -10.06
N GLN A 33 16.51 2.53 -10.43
CA GLN A 33 16.79 3.96 -10.31
C GLN A 33 16.93 4.40 -8.84
N LEU A 34 16.05 3.91 -7.97
CA LEU A 34 16.06 4.22 -6.54
C LEU A 34 17.26 3.58 -5.84
N ASP A 35 17.56 2.32 -6.16
CA ASP A 35 18.73 1.59 -5.63
C ASP A 35 20.03 2.29 -6.03
N GLY A 36 20.15 2.74 -7.29
CA GLY A 36 21.29 3.51 -7.77
C GLY A 36 21.48 4.86 -7.08
N ALA A 37 20.39 5.42 -6.55
CA ALA A 37 20.42 6.65 -5.76
C ALA A 37 20.56 6.42 -4.24
N GLY A 38 20.58 5.17 -3.78
CA GLY A 38 20.60 4.82 -2.36
C GLY A 38 19.29 5.17 -1.61
N VAL A 39 18.16 5.21 -2.34
CA VAL A 39 16.84 5.59 -1.80
C VAL A 39 15.96 4.36 -1.65
N LEU A 40 15.39 4.17 -0.48
CA LEU A 40 14.45 3.08 -0.21
C LEU A 40 13.11 3.35 -0.88
N ASN A 41 12.60 2.36 -1.60
CA ASN A 41 11.31 2.43 -2.27
C ASN A 41 10.16 2.07 -1.33
N ARG A 42 9.14 2.91 -1.29
CA ARG A 42 7.87 2.64 -0.60
C ARG A 42 6.70 3.04 -1.51
N PRO A 43 6.32 2.16 -2.47
CA PRO A 43 5.31 2.49 -3.47
C PRO A 43 3.94 2.74 -2.84
N HIS A 44 3.19 3.68 -3.42
CA HIS A 44 1.83 3.97 -3.00
C HIS A 44 0.83 3.06 -3.73
N ILE A 45 0.13 2.20 -2.97
CA ILE A 45 -0.75 1.16 -3.53
C ILE A 45 -2.13 1.67 -3.96
N LYS A 46 -2.49 2.91 -3.66
CA LYS A 46 -3.81 3.48 -4.00
C LYS A 46 -4.16 3.41 -5.48
N THR A 47 -3.14 3.33 -6.34
CA THR A 47 -3.31 3.32 -7.80
C THR A 47 -3.85 2.00 -8.32
N HIS A 48 -3.43 0.89 -7.74
CA HIS A 48 -3.83 -0.45 -8.18
C HIS A 48 -4.64 -1.24 -7.15
N LYS A 49 -4.45 -0.99 -5.85
CA LYS A 49 -5.15 -1.64 -4.72
C LYS A 49 -5.12 -3.18 -4.76
N SER A 50 -4.10 -3.75 -5.41
CA SER A 50 -3.92 -5.20 -5.54
C SER A 50 -2.76 -5.68 -4.67
N PRO A 51 -3.01 -6.57 -3.71
CA PRO A 51 -1.95 -7.23 -2.95
C PRO A 51 -0.97 -7.98 -3.84
N GLU A 52 -1.44 -8.59 -4.94
CA GLU A 52 -0.61 -9.33 -5.89
C GLU A 52 0.42 -8.43 -6.56
N LEU A 53 0.00 -7.25 -7.05
CA LEU A 53 0.92 -6.27 -7.65
C LEU A 53 1.90 -5.70 -6.61
N ALA A 54 1.43 -5.46 -5.39
CA ALA A 54 2.32 -5.01 -4.31
C ALA A 54 3.34 -6.08 -3.91
N LYS A 55 3.00 -7.37 -3.97
CA LYS A 55 3.98 -8.46 -3.78
C LYS A 55 5.06 -8.46 -4.84
N VAL A 56 4.71 -8.16 -6.11
CA VAL A 56 5.70 -7.99 -7.18
C VAL A 56 6.63 -6.81 -6.89
N GLN A 57 6.10 -5.67 -6.42
CA GLN A 57 6.90 -4.53 -6.02
C GLN A 57 7.84 -4.86 -4.84
N ARG A 58 7.34 -5.58 -3.83
CA ARG A 58 8.13 -6.04 -2.68
C ARG A 58 9.25 -7.01 -3.12
N ALA A 59 8.93 -7.96 -3.98
CA ALA A 59 9.91 -8.90 -4.53
C ALA A 59 11.01 -8.22 -5.35
N ALA A 60 10.70 -7.09 -5.99
CA ALA A 60 11.67 -6.28 -6.71
C ALA A 60 12.57 -5.40 -5.82
N GLY A 61 12.31 -5.32 -4.49
CA GLY A 61 13.15 -4.58 -3.55
C GLY A 61 12.44 -3.43 -2.80
N ALA A 62 11.13 -3.22 -2.99
CA ALA A 62 10.43 -2.25 -2.19
C ALA A 62 10.46 -2.65 -0.70
N ARG A 63 10.85 -1.72 0.18
CA ARG A 63 10.94 -1.96 1.62
C ARG A 63 9.58 -2.25 2.26
N GLY A 64 8.59 -1.43 1.93
CA GLY A 64 7.24 -1.50 2.44
C GLY A 64 6.27 -0.90 1.44
N ILE A 65 5.06 -0.55 1.89
CA ILE A 65 4.03 0.06 1.05
C ILE A 65 3.46 1.33 1.69
N THR A 66 2.90 2.19 0.86
CA THR A 66 2.13 3.35 1.32
C THR A 66 0.65 3.15 1.01
N CYS A 67 -0.20 3.22 2.02
CA CYS A 67 -1.65 3.20 1.92
C CYS A 67 -2.23 4.61 2.05
N GLN A 68 -3.36 4.88 1.39
CA GLN A 68 -4.06 6.15 1.52
C GLN A 68 -4.90 6.21 2.80
N LYS A 69 -5.41 5.08 3.28
CA LYS A 69 -6.36 5.01 4.40
C LYS A 69 -6.26 3.68 5.15
N LEU A 70 -6.78 3.69 6.38
CA LEU A 70 -6.76 2.54 7.28
C LEU A 70 -7.37 1.27 6.66
N GLY A 71 -8.52 1.39 5.96
CA GLY A 71 -9.15 0.23 5.32
C GLY A 71 -8.31 -0.41 4.21
N GLU A 72 -7.41 0.33 3.55
CA GLU A 72 -6.42 -0.27 2.66
C GLU A 72 -5.36 -1.02 3.48
N ALA A 73 -4.83 -0.39 4.54
CA ALA A 73 -3.82 -1.01 5.40
C ALA A 73 -4.31 -2.35 5.99
N GLU A 74 -5.56 -2.42 6.44
CA GLU A 74 -6.16 -3.65 6.98
C GLU A 74 -6.09 -4.80 5.96
N ILE A 75 -6.46 -4.55 4.70
CA ILE A 75 -6.43 -5.56 3.61
C ILE A 75 -4.99 -6.01 3.33
N PHE A 76 -4.05 -5.07 3.31
CA PHE A 76 -2.65 -5.39 3.01
C PHE A 76 -1.95 -6.10 4.16
N VAL A 77 -2.29 -5.79 5.42
CA VAL A 77 -1.84 -6.56 6.59
C VAL A 77 -2.34 -7.99 6.51
N ASP A 78 -3.62 -8.20 6.16
CA ASP A 78 -4.18 -9.55 5.97
C ASP A 78 -3.52 -10.30 4.80
N ALA A 79 -2.98 -9.58 3.82
CA ALA A 79 -2.20 -10.13 2.71
C ALA A 79 -0.71 -10.37 3.05
N GLY A 80 -0.27 -10.11 4.29
CA GLY A 80 1.06 -10.39 4.80
C GLY A 80 2.07 -9.25 4.63
N PHE A 81 1.61 -8.00 4.50
CA PHE A 81 2.48 -6.82 4.53
C PHE A 81 2.68 -6.36 5.97
N ASP A 82 3.91 -6.12 6.35
CA ASP A 82 4.36 -5.87 7.72
C ASP A 82 5.02 -4.49 7.93
N ASP A 83 5.25 -3.73 6.85
CA ASP A 83 5.79 -2.36 6.87
C ASP A 83 4.89 -1.45 6.02
N ILE A 84 4.05 -0.65 6.70
CA ILE A 84 2.99 0.15 6.07
C ILE A 84 3.04 1.60 6.55
N LEU A 85 3.09 2.53 5.60
CA LEU A 85 2.85 3.95 5.85
C LEU A 85 1.41 4.30 5.46
N ILE A 86 0.63 4.86 6.37
CA ILE A 86 -0.64 5.50 6.05
C ILE A 86 -0.37 6.99 5.83
N SER A 87 -0.44 7.43 4.56
CA SER A 87 -0.15 8.81 4.16
C SER A 87 -1.35 9.75 4.30
N TYR A 88 -2.14 9.56 5.34
CA TYR A 88 -3.32 10.35 5.64
C TYR A 88 -3.59 10.42 7.14
N ASN A 89 -4.15 11.53 7.59
CA ASN A 89 -4.50 11.69 8.99
C ASN A 89 -5.60 10.70 9.40
N VAL A 90 -5.40 10.01 10.52
CA VAL A 90 -6.38 9.09 11.09
C VAL A 90 -6.98 9.77 12.31
N PHE A 91 -8.27 10.08 12.25
CA PHE A 91 -9.01 10.75 13.31
C PHE A 91 -10.28 9.99 13.69
N GLY A 92 -10.66 10.09 14.96
CA GLY A 92 -11.89 9.61 15.53
C GLY A 92 -11.77 8.22 16.16
N GLU A 93 -12.53 8.05 17.24
CA GLU A 93 -12.50 6.88 18.12
C GLU A 93 -12.64 5.55 17.37
N GLU A 94 -13.51 5.50 16.36
CA GLU A 94 -13.71 4.29 15.55
C GLU A 94 -12.42 3.88 14.83
N LYS A 95 -11.76 4.84 14.16
CA LYS A 95 -10.53 4.55 13.40
C LYS A 95 -9.36 4.24 14.33
N GLU A 96 -9.28 4.91 15.46
CA GLU A 96 -8.29 4.64 16.49
C GLU A 96 -8.45 3.22 17.07
N ALA A 97 -9.68 2.83 17.37
CA ALA A 97 -9.99 1.48 17.84
C ALA A 97 -9.64 0.41 16.79
N ARG A 98 -9.93 0.65 15.50
CA ARG A 98 -9.59 -0.25 14.39
C ARG A 98 -8.07 -0.35 14.23
N MET A 99 -7.36 0.76 14.28
CA MET A 99 -5.89 0.78 14.19
C MET A 99 -5.26 0.02 15.36
N ALA A 100 -5.74 0.23 16.58
CA ALA A 100 -5.29 -0.51 17.75
C ALA A 100 -5.60 -2.02 17.64
N ALA A 101 -6.74 -2.39 17.06
CA ALA A 101 -7.09 -3.79 16.80
C ALA A 101 -6.16 -4.41 15.74
N LEU A 102 -5.83 -3.68 14.70
CA LEU A 102 -4.89 -4.11 13.66
C LEU A 102 -3.50 -4.40 14.23
N LEU A 103 -2.96 -3.50 15.05
CA LEU A 103 -1.67 -3.64 15.71
C LEU A 103 -1.61 -4.81 16.70
N ARG A 104 -2.74 -5.11 17.39
CA ARG A 104 -2.81 -6.27 18.30
C ARG A 104 -2.88 -7.61 17.56
N ARG A 105 -3.48 -7.62 16.38
CA ARG A 105 -3.69 -8.83 15.58
C ARG A 105 -2.44 -9.30 14.86
N ASN A 106 -1.64 -8.36 14.38
CA ASN A 106 -0.48 -8.65 13.55
C ASN A 106 0.76 -7.84 14.00
N PRO A 107 1.94 -8.45 14.01
CA PRO A 107 3.20 -7.72 14.21
C PRO A 107 3.49 -6.91 12.94
N VAL A 108 3.05 -5.66 12.92
CA VAL A 108 3.20 -4.77 11.77
C VAL A 108 3.84 -3.45 12.23
N GLU A 109 4.81 -2.97 11.46
CA GLU A 109 5.33 -1.62 11.57
C GLU A 109 4.37 -0.67 10.84
N LEU A 110 3.62 0.11 11.61
CA LEU A 110 2.62 1.03 11.07
C LEU A 110 3.02 2.47 11.37
N THR A 111 3.35 3.22 10.33
CA THR A 111 3.60 4.66 10.39
C THR A 111 2.36 5.42 9.91
N VAL A 112 1.96 6.46 10.63
CA VAL A 112 0.84 7.33 10.24
C VAL A 112 1.36 8.75 10.05
N ALA A 113 1.15 9.31 8.85
CA ALA A 113 1.46 10.72 8.61
C ALA A 113 0.41 11.61 9.27
N ALA A 114 0.85 12.61 10.02
CA ALA A 114 -0.01 13.62 10.64
C ALA A 114 0.45 15.02 10.23
N ASP A 115 -0.38 15.71 9.45
CA ASP A 115 -0.04 17.02 8.87
C ASP A 115 -0.38 18.21 9.77
N ASN A 116 -1.07 18.01 10.91
CA ASN A 116 -1.64 19.13 11.62
C ASN A 116 -1.18 19.22 13.09
N PRO A 117 -0.29 20.15 13.41
CA PRO A 117 0.11 20.44 14.78
C PRO A 117 -1.01 21.05 15.64
N VAL A 118 -2.13 21.49 15.04
CA VAL A 118 -3.27 22.11 15.71
C VAL A 118 -4.17 21.08 16.41
N THR A 119 -4.14 19.83 16.01
CA THR A 119 -4.94 18.76 16.62
C THR A 119 -4.29 18.13 17.85
N GLY A 120 -3.35 18.79 18.49
CA GLY A 120 -2.71 18.33 19.71
C GLY A 120 -2.14 16.90 19.64
N PRO A 121 -1.29 16.48 20.55
CA PRO A 121 -0.85 15.10 20.57
C PRO A 121 -2.08 14.21 20.71
N LEU A 122 -2.19 13.20 19.85
CA LEU A 122 -3.08 12.07 20.09
C LEU A 122 -2.65 11.50 21.44
N THR A 123 -3.34 11.92 22.50
CA THR A 123 -3.02 11.54 23.86
C THR A 123 -3.20 10.03 23.97
N GLY A 124 -2.10 9.29 23.95
CA GLY A 124 -2.05 7.83 24.02
C GLY A 124 -1.37 7.12 22.86
N ALA A 125 -1.00 7.82 21.78
CA ALA A 125 -0.36 7.21 20.61
C ALA A 125 1.12 7.63 20.42
N SER A 126 1.80 7.91 21.50
CA SER A 126 3.17 8.47 21.48
C SER A 126 4.28 7.58 20.91
N PRO A 127 4.19 6.27 20.73
CA PRO A 127 5.24 5.49 20.09
C PRO A 127 5.06 5.25 18.59
N LEU A 128 4.01 5.77 17.95
CA LEU A 128 3.74 5.51 16.53
C LEU A 128 4.31 6.56 15.57
N ILE A 129 5.00 7.55 16.08
CA ILE A 129 5.73 8.55 15.30
C ILE A 129 7.22 8.30 15.49
N ALA A 130 7.78 7.57 14.56
CA ALA A 130 9.22 7.49 14.36
C ALA A 130 9.58 7.99 12.98
#